data_70fa18ac721cd11a798ee194b3fc4d52
#
_entry.id   70fa18ac721cd11a798ee194b3fc4d52
#
_cell.length_a   1.000
_cell.length_b   1.000
_cell.length_c   1.000
_cell.angle_alpha   90.00
_cell.angle_beta   90.00
_cell.angle_gamma   90.00
#
_symmetry.space_group_name_H-M   'P 1'
#
loop_
_entity.id
_entity.type
_entity.pdbx_description
1 polymer ?
#
loop_
_entity_poly.entity_id
_entity_poly.type
_entity_poly.pdbx_seq_one_letter_code
_entity_poly.pdbx_strand_id
1 'polypeptide(L)'
;MNNMKSTFLFLLATTMMTCTAYGQSSNHKENKLPDWAFGGFERPKNVNPVISPIENTKFYCPLTKDSIAWESNDTFNPAATLYNGEIVVLYRAEDKSGVGIGHRTSRLGYATSTDGTHFQREKT
;
A
#
# COMPACT_ATOMS: atom_id res chain seq x y z
N MET A 1 11.41 91.87 -9.32
CA MET A 1 11.85 90.60 -10.03
C MET A 1 12.20 89.59 -8.96
N ASN A 2 11.22 88.85 -8.44
CA ASN A 2 11.43 87.80 -7.44
C ASN A 2 10.75 86.52 -7.93
N ASN A 3 11.55 85.50 -8.27
CA ASN A 3 11.13 84.20 -8.62
C ASN A 3 10.80 83.36 -7.38
N MET A 4 9.53 83.05 -7.19
CA MET A 4 9.08 82.14 -6.15
C MET A 4 9.08 80.74 -6.76
N LYS A 5 10.00 79.86 -6.31
CA LYS A 5 10.02 78.47 -6.65
C LYS A 5 9.06 77.72 -5.71
N SER A 6 7.97 77.22 -6.26
CA SER A 6 7.01 76.33 -5.60
C SER A 6 7.63 74.97 -5.44
N THR A 7 7.86 74.52 -4.23
CA THR A 7 8.31 73.18 -3.91
C THR A 7 7.10 72.30 -3.65
N PHE A 8 6.77 71.42 -4.58
CA PHE A 8 5.73 70.41 -4.40
C PHE A 8 6.29 69.26 -3.56
N LEU A 9 5.78 69.10 -2.36
CA LEU A 9 6.06 67.99 -1.48
C LEU A 9 5.11 66.84 -1.80
N PHE A 10 5.62 65.79 -2.48
CA PHE A 10 4.87 64.54 -2.70
C PHE A 10 4.91 63.73 -1.42
N LEU A 11 3.78 63.61 -0.72
CA LEU A 11 3.57 62.71 0.40
C LEU A 11 3.20 61.36 -0.15
N LEU A 12 4.16 60.42 -0.18
CA LEU A 12 3.92 59.02 -0.61
C LEU A 12 3.36 58.25 0.59
N ALA A 13 2.04 58.08 0.63
CA ALA A 13 1.37 57.23 1.62
C ALA A 13 1.55 55.74 1.22
N THR A 14 2.51 55.08 1.86
CA THR A 14 2.67 53.62 1.76
C THR A 14 1.63 52.92 2.65
N THR A 15 0.52 52.52 2.08
CA THR A 15 -0.45 51.60 2.72
C THR A 15 0.17 50.22 2.83
N MET A 16 0.64 49.86 4.03
CA MET A 16 0.98 48.47 4.34
C MET A 16 -0.30 47.64 4.42
N MET A 17 -0.54 46.83 3.39
CA MET A 17 -1.60 45.82 3.35
C MET A 17 -1.12 44.62 4.19
N THR A 18 -1.52 44.54 5.46
CA THR A 18 -1.30 43.37 6.30
C THR A 18 -2.21 42.25 5.82
N CYS A 19 -1.66 41.30 5.06
CA CYS A 19 -2.29 40.04 4.79
C CYS A 19 -2.37 39.22 6.07
N THR A 20 -3.50 39.26 6.77
CA THR A 20 -3.82 38.29 7.81
C THR A 20 -4.13 36.96 7.10
N ALA A 21 -3.16 36.05 7.09
CA ALA A 21 -3.38 34.69 6.73
C ALA A 21 -4.34 34.05 7.75
N TYR A 22 -5.60 33.92 7.41
CA TYR A 22 -6.53 33.07 8.12
C TYR A 22 -6.08 31.63 7.91
N GLY A 23 -5.34 31.09 8.89
CA GLY A 23 -5.09 29.66 8.97
C GLY A 23 -6.44 28.95 9.10
N GLN A 24 -6.89 28.31 8.04
CA GLN A 24 -7.97 27.33 8.14
C GLN A 24 -7.46 26.20 9.03
N SER A 25 -7.83 26.24 10.30
CA SER A 25 -7.76 25.07 11.17
C SER A 25 -8.70 24.03 10.56
N SER A 26 -8.13 23.08 9.83
CA SER A 26 -8.87 21.88 9.44
C SER A 26 -9.17 21.13 10.73
N ASN A 27 -10.38 21.29 11.26
CA ASN A 27 -10.93 20.39 12.25
C ASN A 27 -11.07 19.01 11.59
N HIS A 28 -9.98 18.26 11.55
CA HIS A 28 -10.06 16.82 11.40
C HIS A 28 -10.83 16.31 12.62
N LYS A 29 -12.13 16.11 12.48
CA LYS A 29 -12.86 15.24 13.39
C LYS A 29 -12.15 13.89 13.30
N GLU A 30 -11.40 13.59 14.34
CA GLU A 30 -10.91 12.23 14.55
C GLU A 30 -12.14 11.33 14.60
N ASN A 31 -12.42 10.62 13.51
CA ASN A 31 -13.48 9.64 13.45
C ASN A 31 -13.06 8.50 14.39
N LYS A 32 -13.42 8.63 15.67
CA LYS A 32 -13.19 7.59 16.65
C LYS A 32 -13.94 6.36 16.19
N LEU A 33 -13.20 5.33 15.82
CA LEU A 33 -13.77 4.05 15.43
C LEU A 33 -14.50 3.43 16.64
N PRO A 34 -15.56 2.66 16.42
CA PRO A 34 -16.20 1.89 17.49
C PRO A 34 -15.20 0.92 18.12
N ASP A 35 -15.40 0.58 19.39
CA ASP A 35 -14.45 -0.21 20.19
C ASP A 35 -14.16 -1.62 19.61
N TRP A 36 -15.05 -2.13 18.76
CA TRP A 36 -14.88 -3.40 18.05
C TRP A 36 -14.11 -3.28 16.71
N ALA A 37 -13.84 -2.06 16.24
CA ALA A 37 -13.23 -1.84 14.95
C ALA A 37 -11.72 -1.62 15.08
N PHE A 38 -10.97 -2.33 14.27
CA PHE A 38 -9.54 -2.07 14.07
C PHE A 38 -9.38 -0.87 13.14
N GLY A 39 -8.53 0.07 13.52
CA GLY A 39 -8.23 1.26 12.74
C GLY A 39 -6.75 1.48 12.56
N GLY A 40 -6.41 2.47 11.74
CA GLY A 40 -5.02 2.82 11.51
C GLY A 40 -4.28 1.83 10.61
N PHE A 41 -4.99 1.14 9.69
CA PHE A 41 -4.31 0.29 8.70
C PHE A 41 -3.47 1.14 7.75
N GLU A 42 -2.18 0.87 7.77
CA GLU A 42 -1.24 1.47 6.86
C GLU A 42 -0.61 0.41 5.97
N ARG A 43 -0.32 0.79 4.74
CA ARG A 43 0.43 -0.06 3.82
C ARG A 43 1.93 0.25 3.98
N PRO A 44 2.74 -0.65 4.55
CA PRO A 44 4.16 -0.40 4.73
C PRO A 44 4.84 -0.12 3.39
N LYS A 45 5.77 0.83 3.40
CA LYS A 45 6.55 1.16 2.20
C LYS A 45 7.54 0.04 1.90
N ASN A 46 7.72 -0.26 0.61
CA ASN A 46 8.71 -1.21 0.09
C ASN A 46 8.52 -2.69 0.47
N VAL A 47 7.39 -3.07 1.04
CA VAL A 47 7.07 -4.47 1.41
C VAL A 47 5.78 -4.99 0.79
N ASN A 48 5.16 -4.24 -0.12
CA ASN A 48 3.97 -4.67 -0.86
C ASN A 48 4.29 -4.91 -2.34
N PRO A 49 3.85 -6.04 -2.88
CA PRO A 49 3.14 -7.12 -2.20
C PRO A 49 4.07 -7.95 -1.30
N VAL A 50 3.55 -8.45 -0.17
CA VAL A 50 4.31 -9.33 0.76
C VAL A 50 4.45 -10.76 0.21
N ILE A 51 3.52 -11.20 -0.62
CA ILE A 51 3.55 -12.47 -1.36
C ILE A 51 3.22 -12.15 -2.82
N SER A 52 4.15 -12.44 -3.72
CA SER A 52 4.01 -12.21 -5.17
C SER A 52 4.22 -13.52 -5.93
N PRO A 53 3.76 -13.64 -7.19
CA PRO A 53 4.09 -14.79 -8.02
C PRO A 53 5.60 -15.01 -8.14
N ILE A 54 6.03 -16.27 -8.17
CA ILE A 54 7.42 -16.68 -8.42
C ILE A 54 7.47 -17.88 -9.35
N GLU A 55 8.52 -17.98 -10.17
CA GLU A 55 8.64 -19.04 -11.19
C GLU A 55 9.53 -20.21 -10.76
N ASN A 56 10.27 -20.06 -9.70
CA ASN A 56 11.26 -21.05 -9.26
C ASN A 56 10.72 -22.09 -8.28
N THR A 57 9.48 -21.91 -7.76
CA THR A 57 8.81 -22.94 -6.96
C THR A 57 8.11 -23.93 -7.86
N LYS A 58 8.55 -25.17 -7.79
CA LYS A 58 8.00 -26.27 -8.60
C LYS A 58 7.66 -27.45 -7.73
N PHE A 59 6.60 -28.16 -8.11
CA PHE A 59 6.29 -29.46 -7.57
C PHE A 59 6.02 -30.46 -8.72
N TYR A 60 6.25 -31.72 -8.47
CA TYR A 60 5.90 -32.78 -9.39
C TYR A 60 4.41 -33.11 -9.28
N CYS A 61 3.64 -32.82 -10.34
CA CYS A 61 2.21 -33.10 -10.38
C CYS A 61 1.98 -34.55 -10.85
N PRO A 62 1.42 -35.44 -10.00
CA PRO A 62 1.21 -36.84 -10.38
C PRO A 62 0.14 -37.02 -11.47
N LEU A 63 -0.75 -36.03 -11.64
CA LEU A 63 -1.80 -36.09 -12.67
C LEU A 63 -1.24 -35.78 -14.06
N THR A 64 -0.45 -34.74 -14.18
CA THR A 64 0.17 -34.35 -15.46
C THR A 64 1.50 -35.04 -15.71
N LYS A 65 2.08 -35.69 -14.68
CA LYS A 65 3.39 -36.33 -14.68
C LYS A 65 4.51 -35.37 -15.09
N ASP A 66 4.38 -34.12 -14.68
CA ASP A 66 5.32 -33.05 -15.01
C ASP A 66 5.61 -32.16 -13.80
N SER A 67 6.71 -31.42 -13.87
CA SER A 67 7.11 -30.44 -12.86
C SER A 67 6.51 -29.07 -13.17
N ILE A 68 5.60 -28.62 -12.33
CA ILE A 68 4.77 -27.43 -12.55
C ILE A 68 5.28 -26.27 -11.67
N ALA A 69 5.51 -25.10 -12.28
CA ALA A 69 5.72 -23.83 -11.60
C ALA A 69 4.36 -23.26 -11.15
N TRP A 70 3.85 -23.79 -10.05
CA TRP A 70 2.45 -23.71 -9.64
C TRP A 70 1.97 -22.33 -9.17
N GLU A 71 2.87 -21.43 -8.79
CA GLU A 71 2.57 -20.06 -8.35
C GLU A 71 3.21 -18.99 -9.25
N SER A 72 3.39 -19.34 -10.54
CA SER A 72 4.13 -18.49 -11.47
C SER A 72 3.31 -17.37 -12.12
N ASN A 73 1.98 -17.41 -12.00
CA ASN A 73 1.12 -16.45 -12.68
C ASN A 73 0.51 -15.42 -11.71
N ASP A 74 -0.26 -15.85 -10.75
CA ASP A 74 -0.97 -14.99 -9.81
C ASP A 74 -0.93 -15.54 -8.38
N THR A 75 -0.94 -14.64 -7.38
CA THR A 75 -1.17 -14.93 -5.96
C THR A 75 -2.24 -13.99 -5.42
N PHE A 76 -3.28 -14.53 -4.78
CA PHE A 76 -4.45 -13.75 -4.36
C PHE A 76 -5.30 -14.48 -3.30
N ASN A 77 -6.35 -13.80 -2.83
CA ASN A 77 -7.33 -14.31 -1.85
C ASN A 77 -6.69 -14.94 -0.61
N PRO A 78 -5.80 -14.22 0.11
CA PRO A 78 -5.17 -14.75 1.30
C PRO A 78 -6.15 -14.85 2.47
N ALA A 79 -5.95 -15.88 3.29
CA ALA A 79 -6.49 -15.96 4.64
C ALA A 79 -5.33 -15.97 5.63
N ALA A 80 -5.40 -15.18 6.69
CA ALA A 80 -4.34 -15.08 7.67
C ALA A 80 -4.85 -15.40 9.08
N THR A 81 -4.01 -16.05 9.86
CA THR A 81 -4.27 -16.34 11.28
C THR A 81 -2.97 -16.32 12.08
N LEU A 82 -3.09 -16.20 13.40
CA LEU A 82 -1.97 -16.40 14.30
C LEU A 82 -1.99 -17.85 14.79
N TYR A 83 -0.90 -18.56 14.59
CA TYR A 83 -0.74 -19.94 15.03
C TYR A 83 0.67 -20.17 15.58
N ASN A 84 0.77 -20.70 16.80
CA ASN A 84 2.03 -20.95 17.52
C ASN A 84 2.98 -19.73 17.58
N GLY A 85 2.43 -18.52 17.67
CA GLY A 85 3.20 -17.28 17.74
C GLY A 85 3.69 -16.75 16.39
N GLU A 86 3.33 -17.38 15.29
CA GLU A 86 3.63 -16.93 13.94
C GLU A 86 2.35 -16.53 13.19
N ILE A 87 2.47 -15.60 12.28
CA ILE A 87 1.42 -15.26 11.33
C ILE A 87 1.48 -16.29 10.20
N VAL A 88 0.42 -17.07 10.08
CA VAL A 88 0.25 -18.06 9.02
C VAL A 88 -0.66 -17.48 7.94
N VAL A 89 -0.26 -17.60 6.69
CA VAL A 89 -1.04 -17.18 5.53
C VAL A 89 -1.25 -18.37 4.59
N LEU A 90 -2.51 -18.67 4.31
CA LEU A 90 -2.91 -19.50 3.18
C LEU A 90 -3.31 -18.58 2.04
N TYR A 91 -2.73 -18.78 0.88
CA TYR A 91 -3.02 -17.97 -0.30
C TYR A 91 -3.32 -18.86 -1.51
N ARG A 92 -4.17 -18.37 -2.38
CA ARG A 92 -4.41 -19.01 -3.66
C ARG A 92 -3.33 -18.59 -4.64
N ALA A 93 -2.80 -19.54 -5.39
CA ALA A 93 -1.84 -19.31 -6.45
C ALA A 93 -2.28 -19.99 -7.75
N GLU A 94 -1.91 -19.42 -8.88
CA GLU A 94 -2.20 -19.94 -10.21
C GLU A 94 -0.93 -20.08 -11.03
N ASP A 95 -0.90 -21.16 -11.81
CA ASP A 95 0.12 -21.39 -12.83
C ASP A 95 -0.28 -20.75 -14.17
N LYS A 96 0.60 -20.89 -15.17
CA LYS A 96 0.38 -20.40 -16.55
C LYS A 96 -0.29 -21.42 -17.46
N SER A 97 -1.02 -22.42 -16.91
CA SER A 97 -1.63 -23.52 -17.68
C SER A 97 -2.77 -23.08 -18.59
N GLY A 98 -3.34 -21.90 -18.41
CA GLY A 98 -4.44 -21.40 -19.23
C GLY A 98 -4.43 -19.88 -19.38
N VAL A 99 -5.19 -19.40 -20.36
CA VAL A 99 -5.38 -17.97 -20.60
C VAL A 99 -6.71 -17.52 -20.02
N GLY A 100 -6.66 -16.50 -19.15
CA GLY A 100 -7.85 -15.91 -18.55
C GLY A 100 -8.32 -16.59 -17.26
N ILE A 101 -9.19 -15.88 -16.56
CA ILE A 101 -9.76 -16.31 -15.28
C ILE A 101 -10.64 -17.56 -15.49
N GLY A 102 -10.48 -18.57 -14.63
CA GLY A 102 -11.25 -19.80 -14.68
C GLY A 102 -10.67 -20.88 -15.60
N HIS A 103 -9.63 -20.60 -16.37
CA HIS A 103 -8.94 -21.56 -17.24
C HIS A 103 -7.57 -22.00 -16.70
N ARG A 104 -7.14 -21.44 -15.57
CA ARG A 104 -5.87 -21.78 -14.92
C ARG A 104 -6.10 -22.72 -13.76
N THR A 105 -5.08 -23.49 -13.43
CA THR A 105 -5.14 -24.37 -12.25
C THR A 105 -4.74 -23.58 -11.02
N SER A 106 -5.65 -23.57 -10.03
CA SER A 106 -5.41 -22.91 -8.74
C SER A 106 -4.99 -23.94 -7.68
N ARG A 107 -4.07 -23.51 -6.82
CA ARG A 107 -3.56 -24.30 -5.68
C ARG A 107 -3.46 -23.42 -4.46
N LEU A 108 -3.33 -24.05 -3.29
CA LEU A 108 -3.12 -23.35 -2.03
C LEU A 108 -1.64 -23.31 -1.70
N GLY A 109 -1.12 -22.11 -1.47
CA GLY A 109 0.18 -21.86 -0.89
C GLY A 109 0.07 -21.64 0.61
N TYR A 110 1.15 -21.95 1.31
CA TYR A 110 1.31 -21.74 2.75
C TYR A 110 2.57 -20.91 2.99
N ALA A 111 2.46 -19.87 3.80
CA ALA A 111 3.60 -19.05 4.20
C ALA A 111 3.46 -18.63 5.65
N THR A 112 4.60 -18.44 6.33
CA THR A 112 4.67 -17.98 7.72
C THR A 112 5.49 -16.70 7.82
N SER A 113 5.22 -15.92 8.86
CA SER A 113 5.97 -14.71 9.18
C SER A 113 5.92 -14.44 10.69
N THR A 114 7.01 -13.92 11.23
CA THR A 114 7.09 -13.45 12.61
C THR A 114 6.81 -11.95 12.74
N ASP A 115 6.85 -11.20 11.64
CA ASP A 115 6.75 -9.73 11.64
C ASP A 115 5.60 -9.19 10.76
N GLY A 116 4.93 -10.06 9.99
CA GLY A 116 3.83 -9.68 9.09
C GLY A 116 4.25 -9.00 7.80
N THR A 117 5.53 -8.83 7.56
CA THR A 117 6.09 -8.16 6.38
C THR A 117 7.00 -9.05 5.54
N HIS A 118 7.73 -9.96 6.19
CA HIS A 118 8.61 -10.92 5.55
C HIS A 118 8.03 -12.33 5.71
N PHE A 119 7.56 -12.89 4.60
CA PHE A 119 6.93 -14.21 4.57
C PHE A 119 7.86 -15.26 3.98
N GLN A 120 7.97 -16.36 4.68
CA GLN A 120 8.66 -17.56 4.22
C GLN A 120 7.63 -18.57 3.71
N ARG A 121 7.74 -18.94 2.44
CA ARG A 121 6.90 -19.98 1.85
C ARG A 121 7.38 -21.36 2.27
N GLU A 122 6.43 -22.24 2.56
CA GLU A 122 6.75 -23.64 2.75
C GLU A 122 7.20 -24.29 1.44
N LYS A 123 8.15 -25.19 1.57
CA LYS A 123 8.62 -25.99 0.43
C LYS A 123 7.57 -27.05 0.09
N THR A 124 7.22 -27.17 -1.17
CA THR A 124 6.35 -28.21 -1.73
C THR A 124 7.14 -29.49 -1.96
#